data_f40a4025834bd941cd41a8038d072332
#
_entry.id   f40a4025834bd941cd41a8038d072332
#
_cell.length_a   1.000
_cell.length_b   1.000
_cell.length_c   1.000
_cell.angle_alpha   90.00
_cell.angle_beta   90.00
_cell.angle_gamma   90.00
#
_symmetry.space_group_name_H-M   'P 1'
#
loop_
_entity.id
_entity.type
_entity.pdbx_description
1 polymer ?
#
loop_
_entity_poly.entity_id
_entity_poly.type
_entity_poly.pdbx_seq_one_letter_code
_entity_poly.pdbx_strand_id
1 'polypeptide(L)'
;MPHTFSCSADAPLVRTTGGSVRGYRFDGLDIFKGIPYAKARRFHAPEPAVWDGVLDATSYGYVCPLLEMPKPNGEMLVPHRYWLMDEACQNLNIWTPALDDAHRPVLVWLHGGGYFAGSSIEQIAYEGENMARLGDCVVVSINHRLNILGYLDLSDFGAEYANSGNAGGDDIVAALRWVRDNIAAFGGDLGNVTVFGQSGGGAKVTTLLQTPAADGLFHKGIVMSGVLGRLADCTGSGRDCAEALMAELGAADIAALETVPYAALAAAYNKVAPALKAAGKNTGCAPHPNAFYLGDPLENAFRPETARIPLLVGTVFGEFAAFNGFGLNKAQMSAAEAEGFAEKMLGKQTADALLPLFHAAYPERSAADLPFLDVLFREPTMRYIRRRAETGPVWSYFFNQDFTIEGGRAPWHCSDIPFVFHNTELVPSANISGVTPQLEQQIFDAVLAFARTGNPQHSGIPTWPASTPQQENTMLFDSATRLAPNHDKALIAAALPAISALMARNFDPDSIQH
;
A
#
# COMPACT_ATOMS: atom_id res chain seq x y z
N MET A 1 31.37 -5.09 6.72
CA MET A 1 32.23 -3.97 7.14
C MET A 1 31.58 -3.31 8.34
N PRO A 2 32.30 -2.65 9.24
CA PRO A 2 31.64 -1.93 10.32
C PRO A 2 30.77 -0.80 9.76
N HIS A 3 29.57 -0.58 10.32
CA HIS A 3 28.71 0.52 9.96
C HIS A 3 29.39 1.86 10.24
N THR A 4 29.18 2.84 9.37
CA THR A 4 29.69 4.20 9.52
C THR A 4 28.54 5.17 9.73
N PHE A 5 28.63 5.97 10.78
CA PHE A 5 27.64 6.99 11.13
C PHE A 5 28.31 8.35 11.32
N SER A 6 27.77 9.39 10.73
CA SER A 6 28.17 10.76 11.02
C SER A 6 26.97 11.72 11.05
N CYS A 7 26.97 12.59 12.06
CA CYS A 7 26.02 13.68 12.19
C CYS A 7 26.80 14.91 12.69
N SER A 8 26.79 15.99 11.94
CA SER A 8 27.49 17.22 12.27
C SER A 8 26.60 18.44 12.10
N ALA A 9 27.02 19.59 12.62
CA ALA A 9 26.27 20.82 12.50
C ALA A 9 26.13 21.29 11.02
N ASP A 10 27.05 20.89 10.16
CA ASP A 10 27.21 21.44 8.82
C ASP A 10 26.80 20.49 7.69
N ALA A 11 26.64 19.17 7.97
CA ALA A 11 26.36 18.19 6.89
C ALA A 11 25.68 16.89 7.42
N PRO A 12 24.79 16.26 6.62
CA PRO A 12 24.20 16.79 5.39
C PRO A 12 23.17 17.89 5.67
N LEU A 13 23.25 18.97 4.93
CA LEU A 13 22.37 20.14 5.07
C LEU A 13 21.76 20.49 3.71
N VAL A 14 20.45 20.60 3.64
CA VAL A 14 19.71 20.92 2.39
C VAL A 14 18.79 22.11 2.61
N ARG A 15 18.74 23.03 1.65
CA ARG A 15 17.74 24.08 1.61
C ARG A 15 16.50 23.61 0.86
N THR A 16 15.35 23.70 1.51
CA THR A 16 14.03 23.38 0.94
C THR A 16 13.17 24.64 0.84
N THR A 17 12.01 24.53 0.18
CA THR A 17 11.01 25.62 0.12
C THR A 17 10.45 25.95 1.50
N GLY A 18 10.46 25.01 2.44
CA GLY A 18 9.98 25.22 3.82
C GLY A 18 11.03 25.80 4.77
N GLY A 19 12.30 25.64 4.47
CA GLY A 19 13.43 26.01 5.32
C GLY A 19 14.63 25.12 5.10
N SER A 20 15.69 25.24 5.92
CA SER A 20 16.83 24.31 5.86
C SER A 20 16.56 23.07 6.69
N VAL A 21 17.02 21.91 6.22
CA VAL A 21 16.93 20.63 6.93
C VAL A 21 18.32 20.01 7.09
N ARG A 22 18.61 19.50 8.27
CA ARG A 22 19.83 18.75 8.56
C ARG A 22 19.50 17.31 8.80
N GLY A 23 20.12 16.41 8.03
CA GLY A 23 20.05 14.97 8.20
C GLY A 23 21.28 14.39 8.88
N TYR A 24 21.50 13.12 8.65
CA TYR A 24 22.70 12.38 9.06
C TYR A 24 23.19 11.49 7.92
N ARG A 25 24.44 11.05 8.01
CA ARG A 25 25.02 10.11 7.05
C ARG A 25 25.17 8.74 7.70
N PHE A 26 24.68 7.72 7.03
CA PHE A 26 24.78 6.33 7.46
C PHE A 26 25.15 5.44 6.28
N ASP A 27 26.26 4.70 6.41
CA ASP A 27 26.78 3.77 5.40
C ASP A 27 26.80 4.35 3.97
N GLY A 28 27.22 5.60 3.84
CA GLY A 28 27.36 6.30 2.58
C GLY A 28 26.07 6.94 2.05
N LEU A 29 24.94 6.81 2.74
CA LEU A 29 23.70 7.48 2.39
C LEU A 29 23.53 8.77 3.20
N ASP A 30 22.95 9.80 2.58
CA ASP A 30 22.41 10.96 3.27
C ASP A 30 20.94 10.70 3.59
N ILE A 31 20.57 10.78 4.87
CA ILE A 31 19.26 10.39 5.39
C ILE A 31 18.61 11.57 6.12
N PHE A 32 17.35 11.82 5.79
CA PHE A 32 16.53 12.86 6.42
C PHE A 32 15.19 12.24 6.84
N LYS A 33 14.82 12.40 8.11
CA LYS A 33 13.61 11.82 8.68
C LYS A 33 12.71 12.89 9.30
N GLY A 34 11.40 12.74 9.14
CA GLY A 34 10.41 13.60 9.79
C GLY A 34 10.34 15.04 9.24
N ILE A 35 10.65 15.27 7.95
CA ILE A 35 10.52 16.59 7.34
C ILE A 35 9.03 16.92 7.18
N PRO A 36 8.51 18.01 7.79
CA PRO A 36 7.14 18.43 7.58
C PRO A 36 6.98 19.02 6.17
N TYR A 37 6.10 18.41 5.36
CA TYR A 37 5.76 18.94 4.04
C TYR A 37 4.55 19.89 4.09
N ALA A 38 3.69 19.71 5.09
CA ALA A 38 2.50 20.52 5.30
C ALA A 38 2.13 20.62 6.78
N LYS A 39 1.21 21.55 7.08
CA LYS A 39 0.45 21.63 8.32
C LYS A 39 -1.02 21.61 7.97
N ALA A 40 -1.85 20.96 8.77
CA ALA A 40 -3.28 20.92 8.53
C ALA A 40 -4.05 21.07 9.84
N ARG A 41 -5.13 21.86 9.82
CA ARG A 41 -6.15 21.78 10.85
C ARG A 41 -7.03 20.56 10.57
N ARG A 42 -7.65 20.01 11.61
CA ARG A 42 -8.56 18.87 11.48
C ARG A 42 -9.65 19.21 10.45
N PHE A 43 -9.91 18.30 9.50
CA PHE A 43 -10.88 18.37 8.41
C PHE A 43 -10.61 19.40 7.30
N HIS A 44 -9.58 20.22 7.41
CA HIS A 44 -9.25 21.25 6.43
C HIS A 44 -8.13 20.80 5.47
N ALA A 45 -8.01 21.53 4.35
CA ALA A 45 -6.92 21.36 3.40
C ALA A 45 -5.55 21.60 4.06
N PRO A 46 -4.49 20.86 3.63
CA PRO A 46 -3.13 21.10 4.13
C PRO A 46 -2.56 22.40 3.54
N GLU A 47 -1.75 23.10 4.35
CA GLU A 47 -0.98 24.27 3.95
C GLU A 47 0.52 23.93 3.98
N PRO A 48 1.36 24.51 3.09
CA PRO A 48 2.80 24.26 3.11
C PRO A 48 3.42 24.55 4.46
N ALA A 49 4.25 23.64 4.96
CA ALA A 49 5.00 23.88 6.20
C ALA A 49 6.20 24.79 5.92
N VAL A 50 6.39 25.78 6.80
CA VAL A 50 7.55 26.66 6.79
C VAL A 50 8.11 26.79 8.19
N TRP A 51 9.43 26.98 8.29
CA TRP A 51 10.15 27.17 9.56
C TRP A 51 11.36 28.07 9.38
N ASP A 52 11.76 28.73 10.46
CA ASP A 52 12.98 29.52 10.51
C ASP A 52 14.18 28.65 10.92
N GLY A 53 15.37 29.00 10.40
CA GLY A 53 16.62 28.34 10.76
C GLY A 53 16.77 26.95 10.15
N VAL A 54 17.34 26.02 10.90
CA VAL A 54 17.64 24.65 10.50
C VAL A 54 16.79 23.68 11.33
N LEU A 55 15.99 22.87 10.63
CA LEU A 55 15.26 21.76 11.23
C LEU A 55 16.16 20.51 11.29
N ASP A 56 16.27 19.90 12.46
CA ASP A 56 16.94 18.61 12.64
C ASP A 56 16.03 17.47 12.15
N ALA A 57 16.30 16.96 10.95
CA ALA A 57 15.59 15.85 10.32
C ALA A 57 16.34 14.52 10.59
N THR A 58 16.62 14.23 11.87
CA THR A 58 17.43 13.08 12.31
C THR A 58 16.62 11.96 12.97
N SER A 59 15.31 12.20 13.18
CA SER A 59 14.37 11.21 13.73
C SER A 59 13.04 11.25 12.99
N TYR A 60 12.33 10.13 13.00
CA TYR A 60 10.98 10.07 12.43
C TYR A 60 10.06 11.09 13.09
N GLY A 61 9.19 11.69 12.28
CA GLY A 61 8.09 12.53 12.75
C GLY A 61 6.93 11.71 13.33
N TYR A 62 5.88 12.40 13.76
CA TYR A 62 4.66 11.75 14.22
C TYR A 62 3.97 10.95 13.11
N VAL A 63 3.29 9.88 13.51
CA VAL A 63 2.37 9.13 12.64
C VAL A 63 0.92 9.53 12.94
N CYS A 64 0.02 9.30 12.00
CA CYS A 64 -1.39 9.64 12.20
C CYS A 64 -1.98 8.85 13.38
N PRO A 65 -2.75 9.47 14.27
CA PRO A 65 -3.45 8.78 15.34
C PRO A 65 -4.44 7.76 14.79
N LEU A 66 -4.48 6.58 15.41
CA LEU A 66 -5.39 5.50 15.06
C LEU A 66 -6.68 5.56 15.88
N LEU A 67 -7.77 5.06 15.30
CA LEU A 67 -9.06 4.96 16.00
C LEU A 67 -9.02 3.95 17.13
N GLU A 68 -8.27 2.87 16.93
CA GLU A 68 -7.99 1.86 17.95
C GLU A 68 -6.48 1.57 17.97
N MET A 69 -5.97 1.26 19.15
CA MET A 69 -4.58 0.82 19.25
C MET A 69 -4.43 -0.57 18.64
N PRO A 70 -3.43 -0.80 17.79
CA PRO A 70 -3.22 -2.11 17.20
C PRO A 70 -2.90 -3.12 18.31
N LYS A 71 -3.47 -4.32 18.18
CA LYS A 71 -3.03 -5.47 18.96
C LYS A 71 -1.89 -6.13 18.21
N PRO A 72 -0.76 -6.47 18.86
CA PRO A 72 0.29 -7.24 18.24
C PRO A 72 -0.30 -8.52 17.64
N ASN A 73 -0.28 -8.63 16.32
CA ASN A 73 -0.76 -9.80 15.60
C ASN A 73 0.15 -10.07 14.40
N GLY A 74 0.60 -11.34 14.26
CA GLY A 74 1.46 -11.71 13.15
C GLY A 74 2.85 -11.05 13.15
N GLU A 75 3.34 -10.54 14.25
CA GLU A 75 4.64 -9.85 14.38
C GLU A 75 5.83 -10.69 13.89
N MET A 76 5.74 -12.01 13.99
CA MET A 76 6.76 -12.91 13.43
C MET A 76 6.75 -12.95 11.90
N LEU A 77 5.60 -12.65 11.29
CA LEU A 77 5.42 -12.65 9.83
C LEU A 77 5.69 -11.28 9.22
N VAL A 78 5.25 -10.23 9.92
CA VAL A 78 5.38 -8.84 9.52
C VAL A 78 5.77 -8.01 10.74
N PRO A 79 7.07 -7.84 11.03
CA PRO A 79 7.52 -7.06 12.18
C PRO A 79 7.09 -5.59 12.09
N HIS A 80 6.41 -5.09 13.13
CA HIS A 80 5.88 -3.74 13.19
C HIS A 80 6.67 -2.85 14.14
N ARG A 81 6.68 -1.54 13.84
CA ARG A 81 7.11 -0.47 14.74
C ARG A 81 5.90 0.31 15.21
N TYR A 82 5.87 0.60 16.50
CA TYR A 82 4.93 1.51 17.12
C TYR A 82 5.62 2.84 17.34
N TRP A 83 4.95 3.95 17.05
CA TRP A 83 5.55 5.27 17.11
C TRP A 83 4.60 6.30 17.73
N LEU A 84 5.15 7.47 18.06
CA LEU A 84 4.38 8.59 18.61
C LEU A 84 3.34 9.08 17.61
N MET A 85 2.10 9.21 18.04
CA MET A 85 0.95 9.62 17.24
C MET A 85 0.59 11.08 17.52
N ASP A 86 0.36 11.85 16.46
CA ASP A 86 -0.13 13.23 16.55
C ASP A 86 -0.84 13.61 15.24
N GLU A 87 -1.78 14.55 15.30
CA GLU A 87 -2.46 15.07 14.11
C GLU A 87 -1.52 15.86 13.19
N ALA A 88 -0.40 16.38 13.71
CA ALA A 88 0.70 16.95 12.95
C ALA A 88 1.57 15.86 12.27
N CYS A 89 0.91 14.91 11.58
CA CYS A 89 1.53 13.75 10.95
C CYS A 89 1.96 13.99 9.48
N GLN A 90 1.78 15.18 8.94
CA GLN A 90 2.13 15.52 7.55
C GLN A 90 3.65 15.67 7.41
N ASN A 91 4.37 14.55 7.42
CA ASN A 91 5.83 14.51 7.29
C ASN A 91 6.30 13.40 6.34
N LEU A 92 7.54 13.52 5.88
CA LEU A 92 8.18 12.56 5.00
C LEU A 92 9.61 12.24 5.43
N ASN A 93 10.13 11.11 4.94
CA ASN A 93 11.50 10.68 5.13
C ASN A 93 12.17 10.52 3.77
N ILE A 94 13.49 10.77 3.70
CA ILE A 94 14.29 10.68 2.46
C ILE A 94 15.56 9.89 2.73
N TRP A 95 15.87 8.97 1.83
CA TRP A 95 17.15 8.27 1.71
C TRP A 95 17.73 8.56 0.33
N THR A 96 18.94 9.06 0.27
CA THR A 96 19.61 9.38 -1.00
C THR A 96 21.07 8.99 -0.95
N PRO A 97 21.64 8.46 -2.09
CA PRO A 97 23.06 8.16 -2.19
C PRO A 97 23.96 9.39 -2.06
N ALA A 98 23.52 10.56 -2.55
CA ALA A 98 24.28 11.79 -2.44
C ALA A 98 23.41 13.03 -2.73
N LEU A 99 23.85 14.17 -2.18
CA LEU A 99 23.30 15.50 -2.47
C LEU A 99 24.06 16.10 -3.67
N ASP A 100 23.73 15.64 -4.87
CA ASP A 100 24.38 16.00 -6.13
C ASP A 100 23.35 16.20 -7.25
N ASP A 101 23.81 16.51 -8.46
CA ASP A 101 22.97 16.74 -9.65
C ASP A 101 22.84 15.47 -10.53
N ALA A 102 22.83 14.27 -9.95
CA ALA A 102 22.79 13.02 -10.71
C ALA A 102 21.41 12.69 -11.33
N HIS A 103 20.35 13.43 -10.95
CA HIS A 103 19.00 13.22 -11.45
C HIS A 103 18.52 11.77 -11.31
N ARG A 104 18.61 11.22 -10.10
CA ARG A 104 18.22 9.85 -9.79
C ARG A 104 16.72 9.64 -9.87
N PRO A 105 16.23 8.47 -10.28
CA PRO A 105 14.81 8.16 -10.18
C PRO A 105 14.35 8.28 -8.71
N VAL A 106 13.14 8.82 -8.53
CA VAL A 106 12.53 9.03 -7.21
C VAL A 106 11.41 8.01 -7.01
N LEU A 107 11.48 7.25 -5.92
CA LEU A 107 10.43 6.30 -5.52
C LEU A 107 9.73 6.82 -4.27
N VAL A 108 8.43 7.07 -4.36
CA VAL A 108 7.61 7.59 -3.26
C VAL A 108 6.71 6.49 -2.71
N TRP A 109 6.99 6.04 -1.50
CA TRP A 109 6.23 4.99 -0.81
C TRP A 109 4.97 5.53 -0.15
N LEU A 110 3.85 4.89 -0.47
CA LEU A 110 2.54 5.06 0.15
C LEU A 110 2.23 3.79 0.97
N HIS A 111 2.18 3.93 2.30
CA HIS A 111 1.97 2.80 3.20
C HIS A 111 0.56 2.20 3.11
N GLY A 112 0.43 0.94 3.55
CA GLY A 112 -0.82 0.19 3.65
C GLY A 112 -1.74 0.62 4.79
N GLY A 113 -2.58 -0.33 5.26
CA GLY A 113 -3.55 -0.08 6.33
C GLY A 113 -4.84 0.58 5.85
N GLY A 114 -5.26 0.33 4.61
CA GLY A 114 -6.42 0.97 4.00
C GLY A 114 -6.24 2.48 3.91
N TYR A 115 -7.30 3.20 4.27
CA TYR A 115 -7.30 4.66 4.46
C TYR A 115 -7.46 5.02 5.94
N PHE A 116 -7.37 4.04 6.84
CA PHE A 116 -7.75 4.20 8.25
C PHE A 116 -6.64 3.86 9.24
N ALA A 117 -5.59 3.14 8.85
CA ALA A 117 -4.49 2.71 9.71
C ALA A 117 -3.14 2.77 9.00
N GLY A 118 -2.07 2.42 9.70
CA GLY A 118 -0.72 2.32 9.18
C GLY A 118 0.12 3.58 9.31
N SER A 119 1.36 3.47 8.90
CA SER A 119 2.31 4.59 8.79
C SER A 119 3.45 4.26 7.83
N SER A 120 4.19 5.28 7.40
CA SER A 120 5.35 5.12 6.52
C SER A 120 6.51 4.36 7.14
N ILE A 121 6.45 4.04 8.41
CA ILE A 121 7.53 3.43 9.19
C ILE A 121 7.09 2.19 9.98
N GLU A 122 5.82 1.78 9.88
CA GLU A 122 5.29 0.70 10.72
C GLU A 122 6.01 -0.63 10.49
N GLN A 123 6.33 -0.99 9.26
CA GLN A 123 7.07 -2.21 8.97
C GLN A 123 8.56 -1.91 8.80
N ILE A 124 9.40 -2.77 9.38
CA ILE A 124 10.86 -2.67 9.20
C ILE A 124 11.26 -2.83 7.73
N ALA A 125 10.46 -3.54 6.96
CA ALA A 125 10.65 -3.72 5.52
C ALA A 125 10.53 -2.42 4.70
N TYR A 126 9.98 -1.34 5.26
CA TYR A 126 9.82 -0.04 4.57
C TYR A 126 11.09 0.83 4.61
N GLU A 127 12.16 0.40 5.27
CA GLU A 127 13.42 1.16 5.30
C GLU A 127 13.97 1.36 3.89
N GLY A 128 14.20 2.62 3.52
CA GLY A 128 14.65 2.98 2.18
C GLY A 128 16.15 2.79 1.93
N GLU A 129 16.93 2.37 2.94
CA GLU A 129 18.40 2.32 2.87
C GLU A 129 18.92 1.40 1.78
N ASN A 130 18.47 0.15 1.74
CA ASN A 130 18.91 -0.81 0.72
C ASN A 130 18.44 -0.39 -0.68
N MET A 131 17.19 0.05 -0.80
CA MET A 131 16.66 0.51 -2.08
C MET A 131 17.45 1.73 -2.61
N ALA A 132 17.76 2.71 -1.77
CA ALA A 132 18.54 3.87 -2.18
C ALA A 132 19.98 3.50 -2.55
N ARG A 133 20.65 2.68 -1.73
CA ARG A 133 22.07 2.29 -1.92
C ARG A 133 22.26 1.41 -3.13
N LEU A 134 21.49 0.32 -3.24
CA LEU A 134 21.63 -0.68 -4.29
C LEU A 134 20.98 -0.24 -5.60
N GLY A 135 19.91 0.56 -5.48
CA GLY A 135 19.16 1.05 -6.63
C GLY A 135 19.68 2.36 -7.22
N ASP A 136 20.66 3.04 -6.61
CA ASP A 136 21.07 4.41 -6.98
C ASP A 136 19.84 5.28 -7.30
N CYS A 137 18.94 5.39 -6.32
CA CYS A 137 17.69 6.13 -6.41
C CYS A 137 17.43 6.93 -5.14
N VAL A 138 16.54 7.92 -5.22
CA VAL A 138 16.04 8.64 -4.06
C VAL A 138 14.75 7.98 -3.60
N VAL A 139 14.70 7.54 -2.34
CA VAL A 139 13.52 6.94 -1.73
C VAL A 139 12.86 7.94 -0.80
N VAL A 140 11.56 8.11 -0.94
CA VAL A 140 10.74 8.97 -0.08
C VAL A 140 9.63 8.12 0.52
N SER A 141 9.39 8.23 1.83
CA SER A 141 8.19 7.66 2.45
C SER A 141 7.39 8.76 3.15
N ILE A 142 6.06 8.71 3.04
CA ILE A 142 5.21 9.80 3.53
C ILE A 142 4.19 9.30 4.55
N ASN A 143 3.94 10.10 5.59
CA ASN A 143 2.78 10.02 6.47
C ASN A 143 1.74 11.06 6.06
N HIS A 144 0.48 10.76 6.26
CA HIS A 144 -0.65 11.62 5.94
C HIS A 144 -1.82 11.31 6.88
N ARG A 145 -2.84 12.15 6.91
CA ARG A 145 -4.05 11.88 7.73
C ARG A 145 -4.80 10.64 7.21
N LEU A 146 -5.32 9.89 8.16
CA LEU A 146 -6.07 8.64 7.97
C LEU A 146 -7.43 8.75 8.67
N ASN A 147 -8.24 7.70 8.54
CA ASN A 147 -9.53 7.54 9.23
C ASN A 147 -10.42 8.79 9.15
N ILE A 148 -11.15 9.09 10.19
CA ILE A 148 -12.03 10.28 10.23
C ILE A 148 -11.26 11.61 10.15
N LEU A 149 -9.97 11.63 10.47
CA LEU A 149 -9.13 12.82 10.29
C LEU A 149 -8.86 13.12 8.82
N GLY A 150 -8.80 12.09 7.98
CA GLY A 150 -8.46 12.18 6.57
C GLY A 150 -9.63 12.03 5.61
N TYR A 151 -10.76 11.42 6.06
CA TYR A 151 -11.81 10.99 5.13
C TYR A 151 -13.25 11.19 5.61
N LEU A 152 -13.48 11.85 6.75
CA LEU A 152 -14.84 12.19 7.15
C LEU A 152 -15.38 13.33 6.27
N ASP A 153 -16.40 13.02 5.46
CA ASP A 153 -17.02 13.99 4.57
C ASP A 153 -18.00 14.91 5.34
N LEU A 154 -17.57 16.14 5.52
CA LEU A 154 -18.31 17.22 6.18
C LEU A 154 -18.77 18.28 5.19
N SER A 155 -18.77 18.01 3.89
CA SER A 155 -19.10 18.99 2.83
C SER A 155 -20.50 19.62 2.99
N ASP A 156 -21.43 18.93 3.65
CA ASP A 156 -22.76 19.42 3.95
C ASP A 156 -22.81 20.53 5.04
N PHE A 157 -21.71 20.76 5.76
CA PHE A 157 -21.67 21.68 6.91
C PHE A 157 -20.99 23.02 6.63
N GLY A 158 -20.42 23.20 5.43
CA GLY A 158 -19.80 24.46 5.02
C GLY A 158 -18.81 24.31 3.87
N ALA A 159 -18.57 25.40 3.15
CA ALA A 159 -17.66 25.41 2.01
C ALA A 159 -16.20 25.11 2.42
N GLU A 160 -15.82 25.45 3.63
CA GLU A 160 -14.50 25.17 4.22
C GLU A 160 -14.23 23.67 4.40
N TYR A 161 -15.28 22.86 4.45
CA TYR A 161 -15.22 21.40 4.57
C TYR A 161 -15.43 20.67 3.23
N ALA A 162 -15.53 21.39 2.11
CA ALA A 162 -15.92 20.82 0.81
C ALA A 162 -15.07 19.63 0.35
N ASN A 163 -13.81 19.50 0.81
CA ASN A 163 -12.92 18.39 0.49
C ASN A 163 -12.51 17.56 1.72
N SER A 164 -13.19 17.68 2.85
CA SER A 164 -12.85 16.96 4.09
C SER A 164 -12.88 15.45 3.93
N GLY A 165 -13.78 14.92 3.09
CA GLY A 165 -13.87 13.50 2.72
C GLY A 165 -12.66 12.97 1.92
N ASN A 166 -11.70 13.85 1.56
CA ASN A 166 -10.46 13.52 0.85
C ASN A 166 -9.24 14.24 1.45
N ALA A 167 -9.32 14.74 2.68
CA ALA A 167 -8.23 15.49 3.31
C ALA A 167 -6.92 14.69 3.40
N GLY A 168 -7.00 13.37 3.61
CA GLY A 168 -5.83 12.49 3.57
C GLY A 168 -5.25 12.34 2.15
N GLY A 169 -6.09 12.34 1.12
CA GLY A 169 -5.66 12.38 -0.28
C GLY A 169 -5.01 13.71 -0.65
N ASP A 170 -5.54 14.81 -0.12
CA ASP A 170 -4.98 16.15 -0.30
C ASP A 170 -3.59 16.30 0.36
N ASP A 171 -3.39 15.67 1.54
CA ASP A 171 -2.08 15.55 2.17
C ASP A 171 -1.08 14.83 1.25
N ILE A 172 -1.47 13.73 0.60
CA ILE A 172 -0.60 13.00 -0.34
C ILE A 172 -0.24 13.88 -1.54
N VAL A 173 -1.21 14.63 -2.09
CA VAL A 173 -0.97 15.59 -3.17
C VAL A 173 -0.02 16.71 -2.71
N ALA A 174 -0.18 17.20 -1.48
CA ALA A 174 0.73 18.20 -0.90
C ALA A 174 2.16 17.65 -0.74
N ALA A 175 2.32 16.39 -0.32
CA ALA A 175 3.62 15.73 -0.24
C ALA A 175 4.27 15.58 -1.64
N LEU A 176 3.50 15.21 -2.66
CA LEU A 176 4.01 15.09 -4.02
C LEU A 176 4.39 16.48 -4.63
N ARG A 177 3.65 17.54 -4.29
CA ARG A 177 4.05 18.91 -4.63
C ARG A 177 5.36 19.30 -3.96
N TRP A 178 5.51 18.94 -2.66
CA TRP A 178 6.77 19.16 -1.96
C TRP A 178 7.93 18.39 -2.62
N VAL A 179 7.73 17.14 -3.03
CA VAL A 179 8.71 16.34 -3.78
C VAL A 179 9.09 17.06 -5.08
N ARG A 180 8.13 17.47 -5.90
CA ARG A 180 8.37 18.23 -7.14
C ARG A 180 9.25 19.47 -6.89
N ASP A 181 8.98 20.21 -5.83
CA ASP A 181 9.60 21.52 -5.57
C ASP A 181 10.99 21.40 -4.90
N ASN A 182 11.33 20.22 -4.31
CA ASN A 182 12.53 20.10 -3.47
C ASN A 182 13.44 18.91 -3.81
N ILE A 183 12.96 17.86 -4.49
CA ILE A 183 13.70 16.60 -4.58
C ILE A 183 15.01 16.70 -5.36
N ALA A 184 15.15 17.69 -6.25
CA ALA A 184 16.39 17.96 -6.95
C ALA A 184 17.54 18.30 -5.99
N ALA A 185 17.26 19.00 -4.88
CA ALA A 185 18.25 19.29 -3.85
C ALA A 185 18.73 18.03 -3.08
N PHE A 186 18.04 16.92 -3.25
CA PHE A 186 18.40 15.60 -2.71
C PHE A 186 18.95 14.66 -3.80
N GLY A 187 19.33 15.17 -4.96
CA GLY A 187 19.89 14.39 -6.07
C GLY A 187 18.85 13.66 -6.93
N GLY A 188 17.55 13.92 -6.74
CA GLY A 188 16.46 13.27 -7.45
C GLY A 188 16.02 14.00 -8.72
N ASP A 189 15.40 13.25 -9.65
CA ASP A 189 14.80 13.76 -10.88
C ASP A 189 13.31 14.02 -10.68
N LEU A 190 12.92 15.31 -10.67
CA LEU A 190 11.50 15.70 -10.56
C LEU A 190 10.64 15.25 -11.77
N GLY A 191 11.26 14.93 -12.90
CA GLY A 191 10.63 14.37 -14.10
C GLY A 191 10.55 12.85 -14.10
N ASN A 192 11.04 12.16 -13.05
CA ASN A 192 11.08 10.70 -12.96
C ASN A 192 10.65 10.17 -11.58
N VAL A 193 9.42 10.50 -11.20
CA VAL A 193 8.80 10.11 -9.92
C VAL A 193 7.91 8.89 -10.11
N THR A 194 8.17 7.83 -9.37
CA THR A 194 7.33 6.61 -9.29
C THR A 194 6.65 6.59 -7.92
N VAL A 195 5.31 6.60 -7.89
CA VAL A 195 4.56 6.32 -6.66
C VAL A 195 4.31 4.83 -6.55
N PHE A 196 4.53 4.25 -5.37
CA PHE A 196 4.32 2.83 -5.16
C PHE A 196 3.75 2.56 -3.77
N GLY A 197 2.94 1.51 -3.65
CA GLY A 197 2.33 1.18 -2.38
C GLY A 197 1.67 -0.18 -2.38
N GLN A 198 1.50 -0.73 -1.17
CA GLN A 198 0.90 -2.04 -0.96
C GLN A 198 -0.42 -1.88 -0.21
N SER A 199 -1.41 -2.75 -0.50
CA SER A 199 -2.72 -2.71 0.16
C SER A 199 -3.40 -1.35 -0.02
N GLY A 200 -3.80 -0.70 1.08
CA GLY A 200 -4.28 0.69 1.06
C GLY A 200 -3.30 1.66 0.38
N GLY A 201 -1.99 1.41 0.42
CA GLY A 201 -1.00 2.18 -0.32
C GLY A 201 -1.15 2.04 -1.83
N GLY A 202 -1.36 0.83 -2.32
CA GLY A 202 -1.69 0.58 -3.72
C GLY A 202 -3.04 1.20 -4.12
N ALA A 203 -4.04 1.15 -3.23
CA ALA A 203 -5.31 1.85 -3.44
C ALA A 203 -5.13 3.39 -3.50
N LYS A 204 -4.21 3.96 -2.72
CA LYS A 204 -3.83 5.38 -2.82
C LYS A 204 -3.19 5.70 -4.18
N VAL A 205 -2.37 4.80 -4.74
CA VAL A 205 -1.85 4.96 -6.12
C VAL A 205 -2.99 5.01 -7.13
N THR A 206 -3.98 4.09 -7.04
CA THR A 206 -5.14 4.10 -7.95
C THR A 206 -6.01 5.35 -7.75
N THR A 207 -6.15 5.84 -6.52
CA THR A 207 -6.86 7.09 -6.20
C THR A 207 -6.17 8.29 -6.82
N LEU A 208 -4.84 8.39 -6.75
CA LEU A 208 -4.06 9.48 -7.38
C LEU A 208 -4.27 9.56 -8.89
N LEU A 209 -4.41 8.41 -9.57
CA LEU A 209 -4.73 8.38 -11.02
C LEU A 209 -6.11 8.98 -11.32
N GLN A 210 -7.01 9.04 -10.35
CA GLN A 210 -8.34 9.62 -10.45
C GLN A 210 -8.45 11.01 -9.79
N THR A 211 -7.32 11.60 -9.40
CA THR A 211 -7.22 12.90 -8.72
C THR A 211 -6.59 13.94 -9.64
N PRO A 212 -7.36 14.86 -10.27
CA PRO A 212 -6.81 15.89 -11.16
C PRO A 212 -5.71 16.74 -10.53
N ALA A 213 -5.78 17.00 -9.23
CA ALA A 213 -4.77 17.78 -8.50
C ALA A 213 -3.39 17.08 -8.41
N ALA A 214 -3.30 15.80 -8.77
CA ALA A 214 -2.08 15.01 -8.81
C ALA A 214 -1.42 14.98 -10.21
N ASP A 215 -2.04 15.57 -11.22
CA ASP A 215 -1.53 15.57 -12.60
C ASP A 215 -0.14 16.19 -12.69
N GLY A 216 0.78 15.47 -13.33
CA GLY A 216 2.17 15.90 -13.49
C GLY A 216 3.05 15.80 -12.23
N LEU A 217 2.52 15.33 -11.10
CA LEU A 217 3.31 15.15 -9.87
C LEU A 217 4.00 13.78 -9.79
N PHE A 218 3.58 12.82 -10.58
CA PHE A 218 4.22 11.51 -10.71
C PHE A 218 4.11 10.99 -12.14
N HIS A 219 4.98 10.05 -12.51
CA HIS A 219 5.20 9.60 -13.88
C HIS A 219 4.98 8.11 -14.06
N LYS A 220 4.95 7.32 -12.98
CA LYS A 220 4.76 5.87 -12.95
C LYS A 220 4.06 5.45 -11.68
N GLY A 221 3.38 4.29 -11.71
CA GLY A 221 2.72 3.74 -10.53
C GLY A 221 2.97 2.24 -10.36
N ILE A 222 3.24 1.80 -9.12
CA ILE A 222 3.29 0.38 -8.75
C ILE A 222 2.19 0.12 -7.72
N VAL A 223 1.30 -0.82 -8.03
CA VAL A 223 0.14 -1.19 -7.21
C VAL A 223 0.33 -2.62 -6.73
N MET A 224 0.66 -2.79 -5.45
CA MET A 224 0.89 -4.07 -4.82
C MET A 224 -0.34 -4.44 -3.98
N SER A 225 -1.10 -5.45 -4.39
CA SER A 225 -2.33 -5.87 -3.69
C SER A 225 -3.24 -4.70 -3.28
N GLY A 226 -3.42 -3.74 -4.20
CA GLY A 226 -4.10 -2.47 -3.89
C GLY A 226 -5.36 -2.21 -4.69
N VAL A 227 -5.75 -3.13 -5.57
CA VAL A 227 -7.03 -3.06 -6.26
C VAL A 227 -8.02 -3.91 -5.48
N LEU A 228 -8.87 -3.24 -4.73
CA LEU A 228 -10.01 -3.87 -4.07
C LEU A 228 -11.25 -3.68 -4.91
N GLY A 229 -12.15 -4.63 -4.86
CA GLY A 229 -13.54 -4.38 -5.23
C GLY A 229 -14.08 -3.24 -4.35
N ARG A 230 -15.29 -2.81 -4.58
CA ARG A 230 -15.93 -1.70 -3.88
C ARG A 230 -15.61 -1.70 -2.37
N LEU A 231 -14.80 -0.74 -1.94
CA LEU A 231 -14.29 -0.65 -0.55
C LEU A 231 -15.38 -0.33 0.47
N ALA A 232 -16.53 0.15 0.04
CA ALA A 232 -17.66 0.39 0.93
C ALA A 232 -18.97 0.44 0.14
N ASP A 233 -19.93 -0.35 0.56
CA ASP A 233 -21.34 -0.16 0.23
C ASP A 233 -21.96 1.02 1.00
N CYS A 234 -21.15 2.06 1.29
CA CYS A 234 -21.61 3.25 1.99
C CYS A 234 -22.18 4.25 0.98
N THR A 235 -23.35 4.77 1.28
CA THR A 235 -24.01 5.80 0.48
C THR A 235 -24.12 7.10 1.23
N GLY A 236 -24.15 8.21 0.50
CA GLY A 236 -24.35 9.55 1.06
C GLY A 236 -23.06 10.21 1.56
N SER A 237 -23.22 11.42 2.08
CA SER A 237 -22.16 12.18 2.75
C SER A 237 -21.88 11.63 4.15
N GLY A 238 -20.86 12.16 4.83
CA GLY A 238 -20.58 11.86 6.23
C GLY A 238 -21.53 12.51 7.25
N ARG A 239 -22.61 13.14 6.82
CA ARG A 239 -23.55 13.88 7.68
C ARG A 239 -24.07 13.04 8.85
N ASP A 240 -24.59 11.83 8.59
CA ASP A 240 -25.12 10.97 9.67
C ASP A 240 -24.04 10.66 10.72
N CYS A 241 -22.80 10.45 10.30
CA CYS A 241 -21.66 10.19 11.19
C CYS A 241 -21.31 11.45 12.00
N ALA A 242 -21.23 12.60 11.36
CA ALA A 242 -20.94 13.87 12.02
C ALA A 242 -22.01 14.25 13.07
N GLU A 243 -23.28 14.10 12.73
CA GLU A 243 -24.40 14.35 13.66
C GLU A 243 -24.38 13.39 14.87
N ALA A 244 -24.07 12.11 14.63
CA ALA A 244 -23.92 11.13 15.71
C ALA A 244 -22.73 11.45 16.63
N LEU A 245 -21.59 11.89 16.05
CA LEU A 245 -20.43 12.32 16.82
C LEU A 245 -20.72 13.57 17.66
N MET A 246 -21.38 14.58 17.06
CA MET A 246 -21.80 15.77 17.80
C MET A 246 -22.73 15.43 18.96
N ALA A 247 -23.72 14.56 18.73
CA ALA A 247 -24.63 14.12 19.78
C ALA A 247 -23.93 13.38 20.91
N GLU A 248 -23.02 12.44 20.57
CA GLU A 248 -22.26 11.66 21.55
C GLU A 248 -21.32 12.51 22.40
N LEU A 249 -20.70 13.52 21.79
CA LEU A 249 -19.75 14.42 22.45
C LEU A 249 -20.39 15.67 23.08
N GLY A 250 -21.69 15.90 22.85
CA GLY A 250 -22.36 17.14 23.27
C GLY A 250 -21.82 18.37 22.54
N ALA A 251 -21.28 18.22 21.32
CA ALA A 251 -20.74 19.30 20.53
C ALA A 251 -21.87 20.09 19.86
N ALA A 252 -21.78 21.43 19.91
CA ALA A 252 -22.84 22.31 19.38
C ALA A 252 -22.84 22.38 17.85
N ASP A 253 -21.66 22.23 17.22
CA ASP A 253 -21.45 22.35 15.79
C ASP A 253 -20.17 21.58 15.35
N ILE A 254 -19.89 21.59 14.04
CA ILE A 254 -18.69 20.95 13.49
C ILE A 254 -17.40 21.62 13.97
N ALA A 255 -17.38 22.93 14.17
CA ALA A 255 -16.21 23.64 14.67
C ALA A 255 -15.79 23.16 16.08
N ALA A 256 -16.75 22.75 16.90
CA ALA A 256 -16.46 22.12 18.20
C ALA A 256 -15.75 20.76 18.02
N LEU A 257 -16.05 19.99 16.99
CA LEU A 257 -15.34 18.72 16.69
C LEU A 257 -13.88 18.94 16.29
N GLU A 258 -13.52 20.09 15.73
CA GLU A 258 -12.13 20.40 15.38
C GLU A 258 -11.20 20.48 16.61
N THR A 259 -11.73 20.82 17.76
CA THR A 259 -10.98 21.09 18.99
C THR A 259 -11.11 20.01 20.07
N VAL A 260 -12.04 19.07 19.89
CA VAL A 260 -12.17 17.91 20.82
C VAL A 260 -10.86 17.11 20.85
N PRO A 261 -10.34 16.72 22.02
CA PRO A 261 -9.18 15.83 22.09
C PRO A 261 -9.40 14.57 21.25
N TYR A 262 -8.39 14.18 20.45
CA TYR A 262 -8.53 13.05 19.53
C TYR A 262 -9.01 11.76 20.20
N ALA A 263 -8.48 11.46 21.41
CA ALA A 263 -8.90 10.27 22.15
C ALA A 263 -10.43 10.25 22.45
N ALA A 264 -11.03 11.42 22.73
CA ALA A 264 -12.47 11.52 22.93
C ALA A 264 -13.24 11.36 21.61
N LEU A 265 -12.73 11.95 20.52
CA LEU A 265 -13.30 11.81 19.17
C LEU A 265 -13.26 10.35 18.70
N ALA A 266 -12.13 9.65 18.87
CA ALA A 266 -11.98 8.25 18.52
C ALA A 266 -12.90 7.34 19.35
N ALA A 267 -13.00 7.58 20.67
CA ALA A 267 -13.92 6.82 21.53
C ALA A 267 -15.40 7.01 21.11
N ALA A 268 -15.81 8.24 20.78
CA ALA A 268 -17.15 8.53 20.29
C ALA A 268 -17.39 7.84 18.93
N TYR A 269 -16.42 7.90 18.01
CA TYR A 269 -16.51 7.23 16.72
C TYR A 269 -16.69 5.71 16.87
N ASN A 270 -15.85 5.07 17.67
CA ASN A 270 -15.93 3.62 17.89
C ASN A 270 -17.25 3.17 18.51
N LYS A 271 -17.93 4.06 19.23
CA LYS A 271 -19.26 3.83 19.78
C LYS A 271 -20.37 3.95 18.72
N VAL A 272 -20.31 4.96 17.84
CA VAL A 272 -21.40 5.26 16.90
C VAL A 272 -21.25 4.58 15.55
N ALA A 273 -20.02 4.37 15.05
CA ALA A 273 -19.74 3.87 13.70
C ALA A 273 -20.31 2.47 13.41
N PRO A 274 -20.31 1.48 14.35
CA PRO A 274 -20.84 0.14 14.04
C PRO A 274 -22.30 0.14 13.60
N ALA A 275 -23.15 0.92 14.27
CA ALA A 275 -24.56 1.03 13.92
C ALA A 275 -24.77 1.73 12.56
N LEU A 276 -23.96 2.74 12.27
CA LEU A 276 -24.02 3.47 10.99
C LEU A 276 -23.52 2.59 9.83
N LYS A 277 -22.43 1.84 10.01
CA LYS A 277 -21.95 0.85 9.03
C LYS A 277 -23.01 -0.21 8.75
N ALA A 278 -23.63 -0.78 9.77
CA ALA A 278 -24.70 -1.74 9.62
C ALA A 278 -25.93 -1.18 8.86
N ALA A 279 -26.13 0.13 8.92
CA ALA A 279 -27.16 0.86 8.17
C ALA A 279 -26.70 1.30 6.76
N GLY A 280 -25.50 0.93 6.32
CA GLY A 280 -24.93 1.30 5.01
C GLY A 280 -24.57 2.78 4.88
N LYS A 281 -24.35 3.48 6.00
CA LYS A 281 -24.02 4.92 6.01
C LYS A 281 -22.52 5.15 5.86
N ASN A 282 -22.16 6.28 5.26
CA ASN A 282 -20.77 6.72 5.17
C ASN A 282 -20.23 7.11 6.56
N THR A 283 -19.19 6.43 7.00
CA THR A 283 -18.54 6.65 8.30
C THR A 283 -17.16 7.28 8.18
N GLY A 284 -16.72 7.69 6.97
CA GLY A 284 -15.52 8.51 6.80
C GLY A 284 -14.17 7.78 6.94
N CYS A 285 -14.08 6.55 6.43
CA CYS A 285 -12.80 5.81 6.42
C CYS A 285 -12.35 5.41 5.00
N ALA A 286 -12.82 6.12 3.97
CA ALA A 286 -12.41 5.94 2.58
C ALA A 286 -12.62 7.24 1.78
N PRO A 287 -11.89 7.45 0.67
CA PRO A 287 -12.07 8.61 -0.19
C PRO A 287 -13.51 8.75 -0.67
N HIS A 288 -14.04 9.97 -0.64
CA HIS A 288 -15.37 10.28 -1.11
C HIS A 288 -15.32 10.93 -2.52
N PRO A 289 -16.02 10.37 -3.53
CA PRO A 289 -16.03 10.94 -4.88
C PRO A 289 -16.58 12.36 -4.92
N ASN A 290 -15.79 13.30 -5.46
CA ASN A 290 -16.14 14.70 -5.66
C ASN A 290 -15.26 15.31 -6.78
N ALA A 291 -15.14 16.63 -6.88
CA ALA A 291 -14.27 17.28 -7.85
C ALA A 291 -12.77 17.02 -7.64
N PHE A 292 -12.35 16.62 -6.45
CA PHE A 292 -10.96 16.26 -6.14
C PHE A 292 -10.64 14.81 -6.52
N TYR A 293 -11.50 13.86 -6.14
CA TYR A 293 -11.38 12.45 -6.46
C TYR A 293 -12.57 11.99 -7.30
N LEU A 294 -12.33 11.57 -8.53
CA LEU A 294 -13.40 11.26 -9.49
C LEU A 294 -14.02 9.85 -9.35
N GLY A 295 -13.63 9.11 -8.30
CA GLY A 295 -14.16 7.78 -8.02
C GLY A 295 -13.38 6.64 -8.67
N ASP A 296 -13.80 5.40 -8.42
CA ASP A 296 -13.14 4.17 -8.88
C ASP A 296 -13.10 4.10 -10.42
N PRO A 297 -11.93 3.90 -11.04
CA PRO A 297 -11.81 3.77 -12.49
C PRO A 297 -12.50 2.52 -13.06
N LEU A 298 -12.76 1.51 -12.24
CA LEU A 298 -13.55 0.35 -12.66
C LEU A 298 -15.04 0.67 -12.84
N GLU A 299 -15.52 1.73 -12.20
CA GLU A 299 -16.90 2.24 -12.35
C GLU A 299 -16.96 3.43 -13.31
N ASN A 300 -15.98 4.35 -13.23
CA ASN A 300 -16.01 5.67 -13.88
C ASN A 300 -15.06 5.82 -15.07
N ALA A 301 -14.38 4.78 -15.51
CA ALA A 301 -13.31 4.78 -16.50
C ALA A 301 -12.01 5.49 -16.02
N PHE A 302 -10.90 5.18 -16.69
CA PHE A 302 -9.62 5.85 -16.45
C PHE A 302 -9.62 7.23 -17.10
N ARG A 303 -9.00 8.18 -16.41
CA ARG A 303 -8.82 9.54 -16.94
C ARG A 303 -7.85 9.53 -18.13
N PRO A 304 -8.18 10.19 -19.24
CA PRO A 304 -7.30 10.28 -20.41
C PRO A 304 -5.93 10.90 -20.10
N GLU A 305 -5.85 11.84 -19.15
CA GLU A 305 -4.63 12.51 -18.73
C GLU A 305 -3.60 11.53 -18.14
N THR A 306 -4.08 10.43 -17.56
CA THR A 306 -3.23 9.40 -16.97
C THR A 306 -2.85 8.28 -17.94
N ALA A 307 -3.29 8.33 -19.19
CA ALA A 307 -3.07 7.26 -20.18
C ALA A 307 -1.58 6.97 -20.43
N ARG A 308 -0.70 7.95 -20.30
CA ARG A 308 0.75 7.79 -20.49
C ARG A 308 1.51 7.29 -19.27
N ILE A 309 0.87 7.21 -18.11
CA ILE A 309 1.51 6.75 -16.87
C ILE A 309 1.56 5.22 -16.89
N PRO A 310 2.73 4.58 -17.04
CA PRO A 310 2.82 3.12 -16.98
C PRO A 310 2.52 2.62 -15.57
N LEU A 311 1.90 1.44 -15.48
CA LEU A 311 1.57 0.78 -14.23
C LEU A 311 2.18 -0.61 -14.15
N LEU A 312 2.73 -0.95 -12.97
CA LEU A 312 3.07 -2.31 -12.57
C LEU A 312 2.09 -2.72 -11.47
N VAL A 313 1.28 -3.74 -11.73
CA VAL A 313 0.16 -4.10 -10.85
C VAL A 313 0.24 -5.58 -10.51
N GLY A 314 0.09 -5.95 -9.26
CA GLY A 314 0.11 -7.36 -8.89
C GLY A 314 -0.49 -7.66 -7.52
N THR A 315 -0.51 -8.96 -7.19
CA THR A 315 -1.04 -9.53 -5.96
C THR A 315 -0.17 -10.70 -5.50
N VAL A 316 -0.45 -11.23 -4.32
CA VAL A 316 0.13 -12.47 -3.81
C VAL A 316 -0.89 -13.61 -3.84
N PHE A 317 -0.44 -14.86 -3.80
CA PHE A 317 -1.32 -16.02 -3.93
C PHE A 317 -2.42 -16.10 -2.87
N GLY A 318 -2.07 -15.88 -1.60
CA GLY A 318 -2.97 -16.09 -0.47
C GLY A 318 -3.03 -14.88 0.44
N GLU A 319 -3.60 -13.77 -0.01
CA GLU A 319 -3.62 -12.49 0.70
C GLU A 319 -3.95 -12.64 2.19
N PHE A 320 -4.89 -13.53 2.53
CA PHE A 320 -5.33 -13.80 3.91
C PHE A 320 -4.75 -15.09 4.52
N ALA A 321 -3.76 -15.73 3.88
CA ALA A 321 -3.15 -16.97 4.38
C ALA A 321 -2.40 -16.78 5.72
N ALA A 322 -2.00 -15.56 6.06
CA ALA A 322 -1.39 -15.27 7.37
C ALA A 322 -2.35 -15.48 8.55
N PHE A 323 -3.64 -15.25 8.33
CA PHE A 323 -4.67 -15.28 9.38
C PHE A 323 -5.38 -16.63 9.48
N ASN A 324 -5.23 -17.50 8.48
CA ASN A 324 -5.88 -18.80 8.38
C ASN A 324 -4.83 -19.91 8.20
N GLY A 325 -5.12 -21.12 8.70
CA GLY A 325 -4.28 -22.29 8.46
C GLY A 325 -3.09 -22.43 9.41
N PHE A 326 -3.09 -21.78 10.59
CA PHE A 326 -2.09 -22.05 11.62
C PHE A 326 -2.11 -23.54 11.99
N GLY A 327 -0.91 -24.16 12.04
CA GLY A 327 -0.73 -25.57 12.33
C GLY A 327 -0.91 -26.51 11.14
N LEU A 328 -1.16 -26.00 9.92
CA LEU A 328 -1.20 -26.82 8.70
C LEU A 328 0.24 -27.06 8.21
N ASN A 329 0.77 -28.27 8.43
CA ASN A 329 2.09 -28.67 7.90
C ASN A 329 1.91 -29.37 6.55
N LYS A 330 1.76 -28.59 5.48
CA LYS A 330 1.52 -29.15 4.13
C LYS A 330 2.72 -29.92 3.56
N ALA A 331 3.94 -29.67 4.06
CA ALA A 331 5.13 -30.41 3.64
C ALA A 331 5.10 -31.88 4.09
N GLN A 332 4.29 -32.25 5.09
CA GLN A 332 4.10 -33.61 5.58
C GLN A 332 2.85 -34.28 5.00
N MET A 333 2.05 -33.57 4.21
CA MET A 333 0.82 -34.13 3.62
C MET A 333 1.13 -34.87 2.31
N SER A 334 0.55 -36.02 2.15
CA SER A 334 0.42 -36.67 0.84
C SER A 334 -0.55 -35.90 -0.06
N ALA A 335 -0.49 -36.09 -1.38
CA ALA A 335 -1.43 -35.47 -2.32
C ALA A 335 -2.90 -35.77 -1.95
N ALA A 336 -3.22 -37.01 -1.56
CA ALA A 336 -4.58 -37.39 -1.17
C ALA A 336 -5.06 -36.69 0.12
N GLU A 337 -4.16 -36.49 1.10
CA GLU A 337 -4.48 -35.74 2.33
C GLU A 337 -4.70 -34.26 2.03
N ALA A 338 -3.90 -33.66 1.12
CA ALA A 338 -4.05 -32.28 0.69
C ALA A 338 -5.37 -32.04 -0.06
N GLU A 339 -5.76 -32.96 -0.96
CA GLU A 339 -7.06 -32.92 -1.64
C GLU A 339 -8.22 -33.12 -0.65
N GLY A 340 -8.09 -34.09 0.28
CA GLY A 340 -9.07 -34.28 1.34
C GLY A 340 -9.24 -33.07 2.26
N PHE A 341 -8.17 -32.35 2.53
CA PHE A 341 -8.24 -31.06 3.24
C PHE A 341 -9.02 -30.02 2.46
N ALA A 342 -8.74 -29.85 1.17
CA ALA A 342 -9.48 -28.91 0.31
C ALA A 342 -10.97 -29.30 0.23
N GLU A 343 -11.29 -30.60 0.11
CA GLU A 343 -12.67 -31.10 0.13
C GLU A 343 -13.37 -30.78 1.46
N LYS A 344 -12.69 -31.00 2.59
CA LYS A 344 -13.22 -30.66 3.92
C LYS A 344 -13.57 -29.18 4.06
N MET A 345 -12.73 -28.29 3.53
CA MET A 345 -12.90 -26.83 3.65
C MET A 345 -13.96 -26.28 2.71
N LEU A 346 -14.00 -26.76 1.47
CA LEU A 346 -14.83 -26.21 0.39
C LEU A 346 -16.12 -27.02 0.14
N GLY A 347 -16.17 -28.24 0.62
CA GLY A 347 -17.19 -29.24 0.27
C GLY A 347 -16.83 -30.00 -1.01
N LYS A 348 -17.22 -31.27 -1.07
CA LYS A 348 -16.83 -32.19 -2.15
C LYS A 348 -17.13 -31.67 -3.56
N GLN A 349 -18.35 -31.21 -3.80
CA GLN A 349 -18.76 -30.73 -5.12
C GLN A 349 -17.89 -29.55 -5.60
N THR A 350 -17.58 -28.61 -4.72
CA THR A 350 -16.74 -27.46 -5.01
C THR A 350 -15.29 -27.88 -5.25
N ALA A 351 -14.75 -28.76 -4.40
CA ALA A 351 -13.39 -29.26 -4.56
C ALA A 351 -13.22 -30.03 -5.87
N ASP A 352 -14.13 -30.95 -6.20
CA ASP A 352 -14.12 -31.71 -7.46
C ASP A 352 -14.12 -30.77 -8.72
N ALA A 353 -14.80 -29.62 -8.64
CA ALA A 353 -14.83 -28.65 -9.72
C ALA A 353 -13.57 -27.78 -9.80
N LEU A 354 -12.95 -27.42 -8.66
CA LEU A 354 -11.86 -26.48 -8.61
C LEU A 354 -10.46 -27.14 -8.68
N LEU A 355 -10.27 -28.33 -8.15
CA LEU A 355 -8.97 -29.03 -8.11
C LEU A 355 -8.32 -29.17 -9.51
N PRO A 356 -9.05 -29.60 -10.57
CA PRO A 356 -8.45 -29.68 -11.90
C PRO A 356 -7.97 -28.32 -12.43
N LEU A 357 -8.71 -27.25 -12.17
CA LEU A 357 -8.34 -25.88 -12.55
C LEU A 357 -7.15 -25.36 -11.73
N PHE A 358 -7.12 -25.73 -10.45
CA PHE A 358 -6.03 -25.38 -9.55
C PHE A 358 -4.71 -26.03 -9.97
N HIS A 359 -4.72 -27.34 -10.23
CA HIS A 359 -3.52 -28.05 -10.70
C HIS A 359 -3.05 -27.55 -12.08
N ALA A 360 -3.97 -27.12 -12.94
CA ALA A 360 -3.61 -26.54 -14.23
C ALA A 360 -2.94 -25.15 -14.07
N ALA A 361 -3.43 -24.32 -13.13
CA ALA A 361 -2.88 -22.96 -12.89
C ALA A 361 -1.60 -23.00 -12.06
N TYR A 362 -1.53 -23.92 -11.08
CA TYR A 362 -0.47 -24.02 -10.07
C TYR A 362 0.01 -25.47 -9.91
N PRO A 363 0.68 -26.05 -10.91
CA PRO A 363 1.04 -27.48 -10.92
C PRO A 363 2.00 -27.88 -9.78
N GLU A 364 2.79 -26.93 -9.26
CA GLU A 364 3.78 -27.18 -8.20
C GLU A 364 3.22 -26.97 -6.79
N ARG A 365 1.95 -26.46 -6.68
CA ARG A 365 1.37 -26.16 -5.37
C ARG A 365 0.62 -27.34 -4.79
N SER A 366 0.65 -27.46 -3.46
CA SER A 366 -0.20 -28.39 -2.74
C SER A 366 -1.68 -28.03 -2.89
N ALA A 367 -2.54 -29.03 -3.11
CA ALA A 367 -3.99 -28.85 -3.12
C ALA A 367 -4.53 -28.25 -1.79
N ALA A 368 -3.79 -28.43 -0.68
CA ALA A 368 -4.11 -27.81 0.60
C ALA A 368 -4.09 -26.28 0.58
N ASP A 369 -3.48 -25.66 -0.44
CA ASP A 369 -3.48 -24.20 -0.61
C ASP A 369 -4.76 -23.67 -1.27
N LEU A 370 -5.54 -24.51 -1.96
CA LEU A 370 -6.74 -24.08 -2.67
C LEU A 370 -7.74 -23.29 -1.81
N PRO A 371 -8.04 -23.65 -0.56
CA PRO A 371 -8.92 -22.88 0.31
C PRO A 371 -8.40 -21.47 0.69
N PHE A 372 -7.10 -21.24 0.50
CA PHE A 372 -6.42 -19.96 0.81
C PHE A 372 -6.15 -19.12 -0.43
N LEU A 373 -6.55 -19.60 -1.61
CA LEU A 373 -6.45 -18.84 -2.86
C LEU A 373 -7.17 -17.49 -2.70
N ASP A 374 -6.45 -16.38 -2.96
CA ASP A 374 -7.09 -15.08 -2.94
C ASP A 374 -7.95 -14.85 -4.18
N VAL A 375 -9.15 -14.36 -3.95
CA VAL A 375 -10.09 -13.92 -4.99
C VAL A 375 -10.52 -12.47 -4.79
N LEU A 376 -10.31 -11.89 -3.60
CA LEU A 376 -10.79 -10.55 -3.25
C LEU A 376 -9.91 -9.44 -3.83
N PHE A 377 -8.62 -9.64 -3.91
CA PHE A 377 -7.68 -8.75 -4.60
C PHE A 377 -7.44 -9.20 -6.03
N ARG A 378 -7.31 -10.53 -6.26
CA ARG A 378 -6.93 -11.06 -7.58
C ARG A 378 -7.96 -10.78 -8.65
N GLU A 379 -9.26 -11.02 -8.41
CA GLU A 379 -10.30 -10.78 -9.41
C GLU A 379 -10.40 -9.29 -9.80
N PRO A 380 -10.54 -8.35 -8.86
CA PRO A 380 -10.57 -6.93 -9.21
C PRO A 380 -9.27 -6.46 -9.89
N THR A 381 -8.11 -6.99 -9.49
CA THR A 381 -6.82 -6.69 -10.13
C THR A 381 -6.80 -7.11 -11.58
N MET A 382 -7.29 -8.31 -11.90
CA MET A 382 -7.41 -8.79 -13.30
C MET A 382 -8.33 -7.90 -14.14
N ARG A 383 -9.46 -7.46 -13.58
CA ARG A 383 -10.36 -6.50 -14.26
C ARG A 383 -9.67 -5.15 -14.47
N TYR A 384 -8.98 -4.66 -13.45
CA TYR A 384 -8.25 -3.40 -13.49
C TYR A 384 -7.18 -3.42 -14.59
N ILE A 385 -6.34 -4.45 -14.63
CA ILE A 385 -5.28 -4.63 -15.64
C ILE A 385 -5.88 -4.64 -17.03
N ARG A 386 -6.96 -5.40 -17.26
CA ARG A 386 -7.63 -5.49 -18.57
C ARG A 386 -8.13 -4.13 -19.03
N ARG A 387 -8.86 -3.41 -18.17
CA ARG A 387 -9.38 -2.08 -18.50
C ARG A 387 -8.27 -1.04 -18.63
N ARG A 388 -7.23 -1.13 -17.79
CA ARG A 388 -6.07 -0.24 -17.93
C ARG A 388 -5.34 -0.45 -19.25
N ALA A 389 -5.20 -1.67 -19.72
CA ALA A 389 -4.57 -2.02 -20.99
C ALA A 389 -5.29 -1.42 -22.22
N GLU A 390 -6.55 -1.02 -22.10
CA GLU A 390 -7.27 -0.28 -23.15
C GLU A 390 -6.80 1.18 -23.28
N THR A 391 -6.24 1.75 -22.21
CA THR A 391 -5.92 3.18 -22.13
C THR A 391 -4.43 3.48 -22.01
N GLY A 392 -3.63 2.54 -21.48
CA GLY A 392 -2.20 2.78 -21.25
C GLY A 392 -1.42 1.51 -20.91
N PRO A 393 -0.09 1.62 -20.84
CA PRO A 393 0.77 0.47 -20.59
C PRO A 393 0.60 -0.05 -19.16
N VAL A 394 0.43 -1.37 -19.01
CA VAL A 394 0.33 -2.05 -17.72
C VAL A 394 0.99 -3.42 -17.77
N TRP A 395 1.79 -3.71 -16.75
CA TRP A 395 2.41 -5.01 -16.50
C TRP A 395 1.75 -5.66 -15.29
N SER A 396 1.65 -6.99 -15.34
CA SER A 396 1.06 -7.81 -14.27
C SER A 396 2.12 -8.67 -13.62
N TYR A 397 2.19 -8.66 -12.29
CA TYR A 397 2.98 -9.65 -11.54
C TYR A 397 2.09 -10.43 -10.56
N PHE A 398 2.61 -11.58 -10.14
CA PHE A 398 1.98 -12.41 -9.11
C PHE A 398 3.07 -13.05 -8.25
N PHE A 399 3.04 -12.76 -6.94
CA PHE A 399 3.99 -13.35 -6.01
C PHE A 399 3.47 -14.69 -5.50
N ASN A 400 4.19 -15.76 -5.86
CA ASN A 400 3.73 -17.15 -5.70
C ASN A 400 4.66 -18.00 -4.83
N GLN A 401 5.69 -17.42 -4.20
CA GLN A 401 6.69 -18.15 -3.42
C GLN A 401 6.16 -18.56 -2.06
N ASP A 402 6.20 -19.87 -1.77
CA ASP A 402 5.94 -20.39 -0.43
C ASP A 402 7.08 -20.08 0.54
N PHE A 403 6.71 -19.85 1.78
CA PHE A 403 7.63 -19.64 2.89
C PHE A 403 7.82 -20.94 3.68
N THR A 404 9.02 -21.14 4.25
CA THR A 404 9.38 -22.40 4.94
C THR A 404 8.83 -22.50 6.37
N ILE A 405 8.18 -21.47 6.87
CA ILE A 405 7.58 -21.48 8.22
C ILE A 405 6.43 -22.47 8.31
N GLU A 406 6.28 -23.10 9.46
CA GLU A 406 5.20 -24.06 9.79
C GLU A 406 5.01 -25.19 8.76
N GLY A 407 6.10 -25.63 8.12
CA GLY A 407 6.02 -26.72 7.14
C GLY A 407 5.51 -26.30 5.75
N GLY A 408 5.66 -25.05 5.39
CA GLY A 408 5.28 -24.48 4.11
C GLY A 408 4.02 -23.63 4.20
N ARG A 409 4.19 -22.32 4.17
CA ARG A 409 3.07 -21.38 4.18
C ARG A 409 2.97 -20.66 2.83
N ALA A 410 1.76 -20.59 2.28
CA ALA A 410 1.48 -19.79 1.10
C ALA A 410 1.81 -18.30 1.37
N PRO A 411 2.24 -17.54 0.36
CA PRO A 411 2.50 -16.12 0.54
C PRO A 411 1.23 -15.40 1.00
N TRP A 412 1.41 -14.48 1.95
CA TRP A 412 0.33 -13.71 2.58
C TRP A 412 0.44 -12.23 2.25
N HIS A 413 -0.58 -11.48 2.60
CA HIS A 413 -0.63 -10.03 2.43
C HIS A 413 0.62 -9.35 3.01
N CYS A 414 1.27 -8.47 2.25
CA CYS A 414 2.54 -7.81 2.55
C CYS A 414 3.81 -8.66 2.39
N SER A 415 3.72 -9.95 2.06
CA SER A 415 4.89 -10.84 2.04
C SER A 415 5.88 -10.55 0.89
N ASP A 416 5.48 -9.81 -0.13
CA ASP A 416 6.30 -9.36 -1.24
C ASP A 416 7.09 -8.06 -0.95
N ILE A 417 6.70 -7.29 0.07
CA ILE A 417 7.32 -6.00 0.40
C ILE A 417 8.83 -6.11 0.68
N PRO A 418 9.32 -7.06 1.49
CA PRO A 418 10.76 -7.18 1.74
C PRO A 418 11.58 -7.39 0.48
N PHE A 419 11.04 -8.11 -0.52
CA PHE A 419 11.68 -8.37 -1.81
C PHE A 419 11.71 -7.10 -2.68
N VAL A 420 10.66 -6.27 -2.64
CA VAL A 420 10.59 -5.01 -3.37
C VAL A 420 11.59 -3.98 -2.84
N PHE A 421 11.76 -3.90 -1.52
CA PHE A 421 12.70 -2.98 -0.86
C PHE A 421 14.14 -3.51 -0.77
N HIS A 422 14.39 -4.78 -1.12
CA HIS A 422 15.64 -5.49 -0.87
C HIS A 422 15.97 -5.58 0.63
N ASN A 423 14.97 -5.88 1.45
CA ASN A 423 15.02 -5.89 2.92
C ASN A 423 14.67 -7.27 3.50
N THR A 424 14.84 -8.37 2.72
CA THR A 424 14.53 -9.72 3.21
C THR A 424 15.38 -10.09 4.42
N GLU A 425 16.59 -9.55 4.56
CA GLU A 425 17.48 -9.72 5.71
C GLU A 425 16.90 -9.16 7.01
N LEU A 426 16.00 -8.15 6.92
CA LEU A 426 15.32 -7.53 8.06
C LEU A 426 14.06 -8.30 8.48
N VAL A 427 13.58 -9.24 7.65
CA VAL A 427 12.35 -10.01 7.87
C VAL A 427 12.68 -11.49 7.88
N PRO A 428 12.90 -12.12 9.06
CA PRO A 428 13.38 -13.50 9.16
C PRO A 428 12.54 -14.53 8.41
N SER A 429 11.21 -14.33 8.32
CA SER A 429 10.29 -15.19 7.58
C SER A 429 10.55 -15.18 6.07
N ALA A 430 11.13 -14.11 5.52
CA ALA A 430 11.45 -13.99 4.10
C ALA A 430 12.75 -14.70 3.70
N ASN A 431 13.52 -15.21 4.65
CA ASN A 431 14.78 -15.90 4.37
C ASN A 431 14.54 -17.39 4.03
N ILE A 432 14.38 -17.69 2.74
CA ILE A 432 14.14 -19.02 2.20
C ILE A 432 15.45 -19.53 1.58
N SER A 433 16.06 -20.55 2.21
CA SER A 433 17.35 -21.09 1.77
C SER A 433 17.34 -21.53 0.31
N GLY A 434 18.32 -21.07 -0.46
CA GLY A 434 18.47 -21.38 -1.90
C GLY A 434 17.50 -20.63 -2.83
N VAL A 435 16.56 -19.83 -2.31
CA VAL A 435 15.55 -19.11 -3.11
C VAL A 435 15.67 -17.60 -2.97
N THR A 436 15.65 -17.10 -1.74
CA THR A 436 15.54 -15.65 -1.45
C THR A 436 16.55 -14.79 -2.21
N PRO A 437 17.85 -15.08 -2.26
CA PRO A 437 18.80 -14.16 -2.89
C PRO A 437 18.52 -13.91 -4.38
N GLN A 438 18.13 -14.95 -5.11
CA GLN A 438 17.81 -14.82 -6.53
C GLN A 438 16.45 -14.14 -6.74
N LEU A 439 15.43 -14.54 -5.98
CA LEU A 439 14.07 -14.02 -6.10
C LEU A 439 14.02 -12.54 -5.72
N GLU A 440 14.66 -12.16 -4.62
CA GLU A 440 14.80 -10.78 -4.18
C GLU A 440 15.46 -9.92 -5.25
N GLN A 441 16.59 -10.37 -5.82
CA GLN A 441 17.26 -9.63 -6.89
C GLN A 441 16.38 -9.48 -8.13
N GLN A 442 15.65 -10.53 -8.53
CA GLN A 442 14.75 -10.46 -9.68
C GLN A 442 13.62 -9.45 -9.50
N ILE A 443 12.97 -9.43 -8.33
CA ILE A 443 11.89 -8.50 -8.02
C ILE A 443 12.42 -7.08 -7.90
N PHE A 444 13.51 -6.90 -7.18
CA PHE A 444 14.15 -5.61 -6.98
C PHE A 444 14.60 -4.97 -8.30
N ASP A 445 15.28 -5.72 -9.16
CA ASP A 445 15.73 -5.24 -10.47
C ASP A 445 14.54 -4.90 -11.38
N ALA A 446 13.44 -5.64 -11.31
CA ALA A 446 12.21 -5.32 -12.05
C ALA A 446 11.59 -3.99 -11.58
N VAL A 447 11.55 -3.75 -10.27
CA VAL A 447 11.08 -2.48 -9.68
C VAL A 447 11.98 -1.32 -10.10
N LEU A 448 13.30 -1.49 -10.06
CA LEU A 448 14.25 -0.45 -10.48
C LEU A 448 14.21 -0.18 -11.99
N ALA A 449 14.13 -1.23 -12.82
CA ALA A 449 13.97 -1.08 -14.27
C ALA A 449 12.68 -0.29 -14.58
N PHE A 450 11.59 -0.62 -13.91
CA PHE A 450 10.33 0.09 -14.04
C PHE A 450 10.43 1.56 -13.57
N ALA A 451 11.04 1.81 -12.41
CA ALA A 451 11.25 3.17 -11.90
C ALA A 451 12.10 4.03 -12.84
N ARG A 452 13.09 3.45 -13.51
CA ARG A 452 13.94 4.16 -14.48
C ARG A 452 13.24 4.41 -15.81
N THR A 453 12.55 3.41 -16.35
CA THR A 453 12.11 3.41 -17.77
C THR A 453 10.61 3.32 -17.97
N GLY A 454 9.83 2.94 -16.95
CA GLY A 454 8.42 2.56 -17.08
C GLY A 454 8.18 1.15 -17.62
N ASN A 455 9.26 0.35 -17.76
CA ASN A 455 9.19 -1.05 -18.20
C ASN A 455 9.97 -1.91 -17.21
N PRO A 456 9.36 -2.95 -16.59
CA PRO A 456 10.03 -3.78 -15.57
C PRO A 456 11.02 -4.80 -16.15
N GLN A 457 11.17 -4.88 -17.47
CA GLN A 457 12.05 -5.85 -18.13
C GLN A 457 13.52 -5.63 -17.77
N HIS A 458 14.20 -6.70 -17.37
CA HIS A 458 15.65 -6.78 -17.20
C HIS A 458 16.17 -8.18 -17.58
N SER A 459 17.49 -8.35 -17.62
CA SER A 459 18.12 -9.60 -18.11
C SER A 459 17.97 -10.79 -17.17
N GLY A 460 17.61 -10.58 -15.90
CA GLY A 460 17.49 -11.64 -14.87
C GLY A 460 16.12 -12.36 -14.85
N ILE A 461 15.18 -11.97 -15.73
CA ILE A 461 13.84 -12.56 -15.84
C ILE A 461 13.50 -12.88 -17.29
N PRO A 462 12.50 -13.76 -17.55
CA PRO A 462 11.96 -13.99 -18.89
C PRO A 462 11.44 -12.71 -19.55
N THR A 463 11.29 -12.72 -20.89
CA THR A 463 10.67 -11.60 -21.61
C THR A 463 9.29 -11.30 -21.06
N TRP A 464 9.06 -10.04 -20.67
CA TRP A 464 7.85 -9.58 -20.00
C TRP A 464 7.14 -8.47 -20.81
N PRO A 465 6.29 -8.82 -21.76
CA PRO A 465 5.52 -7.82 -22.49
C PRO A 465 4.41 -7.21 -21.61
N ALA A 466 4.04 -5.97 -21.90
CA ALA A 466 2.87 -5.35 -21.29
C ALA A 466 1.62 -6.20 -21.56
N SER A 467 0.66 -6.15 -20.64
CA SER A 467 -0.64 -6.80 -20.80
C SER A 467 -1.47 -6.08 -21.87
N THR A 468 -2.39 -6.82 -22.49
CA THR A 468 -3.36 -6.31 -23.47
C THR A 468 -4.79 -6.49 -22.93
N PRO A 469 -5.80 -5.85 -23.50
CA PRO A 469 -7.20 -6.09 -23.10
C PRO A 469 -7.65 -7.55 -23.18
N GLN A 470 -7.01 -8.36 -24.03
CA GLN A 470 -7.33 -9.78 -24.26
C GLN A 470 -6.45 -10.72 -23.44
N GLN A 471 -5.23 -10.29 -23.09
CA GLN A 471 -4.23 -11.14 -22.47
C GLN A 471 -3.51 -10.42 -21.33
N GLU A 472 -3.70 -10.91 -20.12
CA GLU A 472 -2.88 -10.54 -18.98
C GLU A 472 -1.55 -11.29 -19.02
N ASN A 473 -0.44 -10.56 -19.18
CA ASN A 473 0.92 -11.11 -19.21
C ASN A 473 1.53 -11.06 -17.80
N THR A 474 1.23 -12.07 -16.99
CA THR A 474 1.62 -12.12 -15.59
C THR A 474 3.00 -12.73 -15.42
N MET A 475 3.92 -12.00 -14.80
CA MET A 475 5.18 -12.55 -14.30
C MET A 475 4.92 -13.21 -12.96
N LEU A 476 5.05 -14.54 -12.90
CA LEU A 476 4.99 -15.30 -11.66
C LEU A 476 6.36 -15.26 -10.99
N PHE A 477 6.42 -14.66 -9.83
CA PHE A 477 7.62 -14.62 -8.99
C PHE A 477 7.57 -15.73 -7.94
N ASP A 478 8.38 -16.75 -8.15
CA ASP A 478 8.63 -17.86 -7.24
C ASP A 478 10.04 -18.41 -7.48
N SER A 479 10.37 -19.57 -6.93
CA SER A 479 11.67 -20.23 -7.12
C SER A 479 12.02 -20.52 -8.60
N ALA A 480 11.01 -20.49 -9.50
CA ALA A 480 11.15 -20.68 -10.93
C ALA A 480 10.40 -19.57 -11.69
N THR A 481 10.85 -18.31 -11.50
CA THR A 481 10.23 -17.13 -12.12
C THR A 481 9.94 -17.34 -13.60
N ARG A 482 8.68 -17.13 -14.01
CA ARG A 482 8.21 -17.37 -15.38
C ARG A 482 7.10 -16.44 -15.82
N LEU A 483 6.98 -16.21 -17.12
CA LEU A 483 5.80 -15.55 -17.70
C LEU A 483 4.66 -16.57 -17.84
N ALA A 484 3.47 -16.23 -17.36
CA ALA A 484 2.29 -17.10 -17.36
C ALA A 484 1.03 -16.32 -17.81
N PRO A 485 0.78 -16.20 -19.11
CA PRO A 485 -0.35 -15.43 -19.61
C PRO A 485 -1.70 -16.04 -19.21
N ASN A 486 -2.58 -15.24 -18.60
CA ASN A 486 -3.94 -15.67 -18.18
C ASN A 486 -3.98 -16.96 -17.34
N HIS A 487 -2.93 -17.30 -16.59
CA HIS A 487 -2.70 -18.64 -16.01
C HIS A 487 -3.81 -19.12 -15.08
N ASP A 488 -4.37 -18.24 -14.26
CA ASP A 488 -5.37 -18.54 -13.23
C ASP A 488 -6.77 -18.01 -13.57
N LYS A 489 -6.98 -17.43 -14.74
CA LYS A 489 -8.24 -16.78 -15.14
C LYS A 489 -9.46 -17.68 -14.98
N ALA A 490 -9.39 -18.93 -15.45
CA ALA A 490 -10.49 -19.87 -15.35
C ALA A 490 -10.74 -20.30 -13.89
N LEU A 491 -9.66 -20.52 -13.13
CA LEU A 491 -9.72 -20.88 -11.74
C LEU A 491 -10.37 -19.75 -10.90
N ILE A 492 -9.90 -18.50 -11.03
CA ILE A 492 -10.43 -17.36 -10.28
C ILE A 492 -11.92 -17.17 -10.56
N ALA A 493 -12.32 -17.24 -11.84
CA ALA A 493 -13.74 -17.12 -12.22
C ALA A 493 -14.63 -18.20 -11.57
N ALA A 494 -14.13 -19.45 -11.52
CA ALA A 494 -14.86 -20.57 -10.90
C ALA A 494 -14.82 -20.53 -9.36
N ALA A 495 -13.69 -20.09 -8.76
CA ALA A 495 -13.47 -20.09 -7.33
C ALA A 495 -14.16 -18.92 -6.59
N LEU A 496 -14.38 -17.79 -7.27
CA LEU A 496 -14.87 -16.56 -6.68
C LEU A 496 -16.10 -16.74 -5.76
N PRO A 497 -17.20 -17.43 -6.16
CA PRO A 497 -18.36 -17.58 -5.27
C PRO A 497 -18.07 -18.41 -4.03
N ALA A 498 -17.32 -19.52 -4.18
CA ALA A 498 -17.07 -20.47 -3.10
C ALA A 498 -16.05 -19.94 -2.10
N ILE A 499 -14.96 -19.36 -2.57
CA ILE A 499 -13.92 -18.80 -1.70
C ILE A 499 -14.44 -17.55 -0.98
N SER A 500 -15.16 -16.65 -1.67
CA SER A 500 -15.79 -15.50 -1.00
C SER A 500 -16.76 -15.93 0.10
N ALA A 501 -17.55 -16.99 -0.12
CA ALA A 501 -18.45 -17.52 0.90
C ALA A 501 -17.69 -18.19 2.07
N LEU A 502 -16.54 -18.83 1.80
CA LEU A 502 -15.68 -19.40 2.84
C LEU A 502 -15.08 -18.29 3.69
N MET A 503 -14.55 -17.25 3.05
CA MET A 503 -13.99 -16.08 3.73
C MET A 503 -15.02 -15.37 4.60
N ALA A 504 -16.21 -15.12 4.08
CA ALA A 504 -17.30 -14.49 4.86
C ALA A 504 -17.74 -15.27 6.11
N ARG A 505 -17.52 -16.60 6.13
CA ARG A 505 -17.80 -17.44 7.30
C ARG A 505 -16.68 -17.44 8.34
N ASN A 506 -15.44 -17.31 7.88
CA ASN A 506 -14.25 -17.47 8.72
C ASN A 506 -13.58 -16.12 9.05
N PHE A 507 -14.01 -15.05 8.41
CA PHE A 507 -13.41 -13.74 8.52
C PHE A 507 -14.39 -12.80 9.21
N ASP A 508 -14.03 -12.34 10.39
CA ASP A 508 -14.62 -11.14 10.95
C ASP A 508 -14.00 -9.94 10.19
N PRO A 509 -14.79 -9.17 9.40
CA PRO A 509 -14.28 -8.01 8.70
C PRO A 509 -13.57 -7.01 9.61
N ASP A 510 -13.93 -6.98 10.88
CA ASP A 510 -13.31 -6.12 11.89
C ASP A 510 -11.92 -6.66 12.32
N SER A 511 -11.57 -7.91 12.04
CA SER A 511 -10.24 -8.46 12.30
C SER A 511 -9.16 -8.03 11.28
N ILE A 512 -9.56 -7.50 10.11
CA ILE A 512 -8.63 -6.96 9.10
C ILE A 512 -8.14 -5.54 9.46
N GLN A 513 -8.79 -4.89 10.41
CA GLN A 513 -8.46 -3.52 10.84
C GLN A 513 -7.26 -3.48 11.83
N HIS A 514 -6.56 -4.63 12.02
CA HIS A 514 -5.49 -4.75 13.01
C HIS A 514 -4.23 -5.37 12.42
#